data_dd45041e70da453b957ea8b468e3f5e7
#
_entry.id   dd45041e70da453b957ea8b468e3f5e7
#
_cell.length_a   1.000
_cell.length_b   1.000
_cell.length_c   1.000
_cell.angle_alpha   90.00
_cell.angle_beta   90.00
_cell.angle_gamma   90.00
#
_symmetry.space_group_name_H-M   'P 1'
#
loop_
_entity.id
_entity.type
_entity.pdbx_description
1 polymer ?
#
loop_
_entity_poly.entity_id
_entity_poly.type
_entity_poly.pdbx_seq_one_letter_code
_entity_poly.pdbx_strand_id
1 'polypeptide(L)'
;GGTVIQCYTDHATSGASLMRPGIQMLMQDAASGKFDVVYSEALDRISRDQEDIAAVNKRLSFAGISIFTLSEGDISQLHIGLKGTMNAMFLKDLADKTRRGLRGRVENGRSGGGKCYGYDVVSGDDRGQRKINVAEATIVQQIFEDYAAGKSPRSIAKSLNEKGIKGPTGKGWGQSTINGNRQRGTGILNNELYIGRLVWNRLRYMKDPESGKRVSKLNPECQWIIHDVPEQQIIDDKLWSAVKSRQSKLNKQGNSFWKKQRPRYLLSSLTKCGQCGGGFSMISQDRLGCSTARNKGTCDNRLTIPREKLEQDVLGALKGHLLDPKLCAIFCDEFTKHMNKLRRDHVAATEHFRRELKQGKRQMAQMVDAIADGAPVAPIKDKMQEIG
;
A
#
# COMPACT_ATOMS: atom_id res chain seq x y z
N GLY A 1 41.02 3.52 6.62
CA GLY A 1 40.03 4.58 6.38
C GLY A 1 39.41 4.39 5.00
N GLY A 2 38.08 4.43 4.89
CA GLY A 2 37.37 4.33 3.62
C GLY A 2 36.96 5.70 3.11
N THR A 3 36.66 5.81 1.81
CA THR A 3 36.18 7.01 1.18
C THR A 3 34.70 6.82 0.82
N VAL A 4 33.84 7.80 1.17
CA VAL A 4 32.43 7.76 0.78
C VAL A 4 32.34 8.10 -0.72
N ILE A 5 31.87 7.12 -1.51
CA ILE A 5 31.73 7.26 -2.97
C ILE A 5 30.39 7.91 -3.32
N GLN A 6 29.30 7.47 -2.66
CA GLN A 6 27.94 7.97 -2.94
C GLN A 6 27.03 7.81 -1.73
N CYS A 7 26.08 8.76 -1.60
CA CYS A 7 25.03 8.73 -0.62
C CYS A 7 23.69 8.43 -1.31
N TYR A 8 22.96 7.39 -0.86
CA TYR A 8 21.65 7.02 -1.38
C TYR A 8 20.58 7.45 -0.38
N THR A 9 19.62 8.25 -0.81
CA THR A 9 18.58 8.80 0.06
C THR A 9 17.19 8.61 -0.53
N ASP A 10 16.23 8.25 0.32
CA ASP A 10 14.81 8.13 -0.01
C ASP A 10 13.99 9.01 0.92
N HIS A 11 13.67 10.24 0.49
CA HIS A 11 12.88 11.18 1.29
C HIS A 11 11.39 10.79 1.36
N ALA A 12 10.82 10.80 2.57
CA ALA A 12 9.39 10.62 2.84
C ALA A 12 8.76 9.32 2.30
N THR A 13 9.55 8.30 1.98
CA THR A 13 9.04 6.99 1.52
C THR A 13 9.04 5.97 2.66
N SER A 14 7.99 5.14 2.70
CA SER A 14 7.88 4.06 3.69
C SER A 14 9.00 3.03 3.50
N GLY A 15 9.69 2.68 4.60
CA GLY A 15 10.70 1.62 4.62
C GLY A 15 10.16 0.20 4.36
N ALA A 16 8.90 0.05 3.96
CA ALA A 16 8.22 -1.23 3.78
C ALA A 16 8.27 -1.78 2.33
N SER A 17 9.14 -1.26 1.47
CA SER A 17 9.26 -1.73 0.08
C SER A 17 10.64 -1.46 -0.49
N LEU A 18 11.20 -2.44 -1.23
CA LEU A 18 12.43 -2.28 -2.02
C LEU A 18 12.24 -1.45 -3.30
N MET A 19 11.02 -1.05 -3.63
CA MET A 19 10.69 -0.23 -4.82
C MET A 19 11.08 1.25 -4.66
N ARG A 20 11.95 1.57 -3.70
CA ARG A 20 12.45 2.93 -3.47
C ARG A 20 13.59 3.25 -4.43
N PRO A 21 13.59 4.43 -5.06
CA PRO A 21 14.61 4.81 -6.05
C PRO A 21 16.04 4.70 -5.50
N GLY A 22 16.30 5.17 -4.27
CA GLY A 22 17.63 5.11 -3.66
C GLY A 22 18.15 3.69 -3.45
N ILE A 23 17.29 2.78 -2.98
CA ILE A 23 17.67 1.35 -2.84
C ILE A 23 17.88 0.70 -4.21
N GLN A 24 17.09 1.04 -5.21
CA GLN A 24 17.29 0.49 -6.55
C GLN A 24 18.59 0.97 -7.18
N MET A 25 18.95 2.25 -7.01
CA MET A 25 20.23 2.79 -7.47
C MET A 25 21.40 2.13 -6.72
N LEU A 26 21.32 1.96 -5.39
CA LEU A 26 22.30 1.24 -4.60
C LEU A 26 22.51 -0.18 -5.14
N MET A 27 21.43 -0.91 -5.42
CA MET A 27 21.53 -2.28 -5.94
C MET A 27 22.11 -2.33 -7.37
N GLN A 28 21.83 -1.34 -8.20
CA GLN A 28 22.39 -1.23 -9.53
C GLN A 28 23.91 -0.93 -9.49
N ASP A 29 24.31 -0.02 -8.60
CA ASP A 29 25.71 0.35 -8.41
C ASP A 29 26.50 -0.77 -7.76
N ALA A 30 25.89 -1.52 -6.84
CA ALA A 30 26.45 -2.74 -6.28
C ALA A 30 26.73 -3.81 -7.36
N ALA A 31 25.79 -4.04 -8.26
CA ALA A 31 25.98 -4.97 -9.38
C ALA A 31 27.09 -4.52 -10.35
N SER A 32 27.41 -3.23 -10.37
CA SER A 32 28.50 -2.64 -11.17
C SER A 32 29.84 -2.60 -10.45
N GLY A 33 29.93 -3.08 -9.21
CA GLY A 33 31.18 -3.14 -8.42
C GLY A 33 31.77 -1.76 -8.07
N LYS A 34 30.91 -0.76 -7.81
CA LYS A 34 31.36 0.62 -7.55
C LYS A 34 31.88 0.83 -6.13
N PHE A 35 31.55 -0.03 -5.19
CA PHE A 35 31.91 0.08 -3.79
C PHE A 35 31.99 -1.31 -3.13
N ASP A 36 32.67 -1.41 -1.99
CA ASP A 36 32.93 -2.65 -1.28
C ASP A 36 32.05 -2.80 -0.01
N VAL A 37 31.58 -1.67 0.53
CA VAL A 37 30.83 -1.64 1.80
C VAL A 37 29.62 -0.71 1.68
N VAL A 38 28.49 -1.16 2.18
CA VAL A 38 27.30 -0.34 2.41
C VAL A 38 27.26 0.06 3.88
N TYR A 39 27.27 1.36 4.16
CA TYR A 39 27.22 1.90 5.50
C TYR A 39 25.84 2.49 5.80
N SER A 40 25.23 2.11 6.92
CA SER A 40 23.93 2.60 7.35
C SER A 40 23.91 2.87 8.86
N GLU A 41 23.00 3.70 9.34
CA GLU A 41 22.78 3.92 10.77
C GLU A 41 22.33 2.62 11.47
N ALA A 42 21.36 1.92 10.87
CA ALA A 42 20.81 0.66 11.35
C ALA A 42 20.15 -0.10 10.18
N LEU A 43 19.93 -1.41 10.35
CA LEU A 43 19.29 -2.25 9.32
C LEU A 43 17.88 -1.78 8.94
N ASP A 44 17.12 -1.19 9.85
CA ASP A 44 15.77 -0.69 9.59
C ASP A 44 15.75 0.56 8.67
N ARG A 45 16.89 1.19 8.43
CA ARG A 45 17.05 2.24 7.41
C ARG A 45 17.09 1.64 6.01
N ILE A 46 17.66 0.46 5.87
CA ILE A 46 17.70 -0.27 4.60
C ILE A 46 16.31 -0.84 4.29
N SER A 47 15.71 -1.62 5.19
CA SER A 47 14.32 -2.03 5.13
C SER A 47 13.79 -2.38 6.52
N ARG A 48 12.46 -2.30 6.71
CA ARG A 48 11.77 -2.78 7.90
C ARG A 48 11.21 -4.19 7.72
N ASP A 49 11.28 -4.71 6.52
CA ASP A 49 10.83 -6.05 6.19
C ASP A 49 12.03 -7.01 6.20
N GLN A 50 11.91 -8.10 6.93
CA GLN A 50 12.99 -9.09 7.07
C GLN A 50 13.33 -9.76 5.74
N GLU A 51 12.32 -10.04 4.92
CA GLU A 51 12.49 -10.67 3.61
C GLU A 51 13.28 -9.74 2.68
N ASP A 52 12.93 -8.46 2.67
CA ASP A 52 13.64 -7.44 1.91
C ASP A 52 15.10 -7.32 2.33
N ILE A 53 15.40 -7.26 3.65
CA ILE A 53 16.78 -7.17 4.16
C ILE A 53 17.58 -8.40 3.76
N ALA A 54 17.00 -9.60 3.91
CA ALA A 54 17.66 -10.85 3.53
C ALA A 54 17.94 -10.90 2.01
N ALA A 55 17.01 -10.43 1.19
CA ALA A 55 17.19 -10.35 -0.26
C ALA A 55 18.28 -9.35 -0.66
N VAL A 56 18.32 -8.17 -0.02
CA VAL A 56 19.37 -7.17 -0.25
C VAL A 56 20.73 -7.72 0.17
N ASN A 57 20.84 -8.27 1.38
CA ASN A 57 22.10 -8.84 1.87
C ASN A 57 22.60 -9.97 0.96
N LYS A 58 21.73 -10.87 0.53
CA LYS A 58 22.12 -11.96 -0.40
C LYS A 58 22.71 -11.43 -1.71
N ARG A 59 22.12 -10.36 -2.26
CA ARG A 59 22.60 -9.75 -3.51
C ARG A 59 23.93 -9.00 -3.30
N LEU A 60 24.07 -8.25 -2.20
CA LEU A 60 25.28 -7.55 -1.84
C LEU A 60 26.43 -8.53 -1.57
N SER A 61 26.18 -9.58 -0.78
CA SER A 61 27.16 -10.65 -0.52
C SER A 61 27.58 -11.38 -1.80
N PHE A 62 26.65 -11.59 -2.75
CA PHE A 62 27.00 -12.15 -4.06
C PHE A 62 27.92 -11.22 -4.87
N ALA A 63 27.78 -9.90 -4.70
CA ALA A 63 28.68 -8.91 -5.30
C ALA A 63 29.96 -8.68 -4.50
N GLY A 64 30.19 -9.43 -3.39
CA GLY A 64 31.36 -9.27 -2.52
C GLY A 64 31.28 -8.03 -1.60
N ILE A 65 30.09 -7.45 -1.42
CA ILE A 65 29.87 -6.22 -0.68
C ILE A 65 29.32 -6.57 0.71
N SER A 66 29.95 -6.04 1.77
CA SER A 66 29.48 -6.16 3.15
C SER A 66 28.55 -5.02 3.55
N ILE A 67 27.67 -5.28 4.54
CA ILE A 67 26.83 -4.25 5.16
C ILE A 67 27.39 -3.96 6.54
N PHE A 68 27.67 -2.71 6.80
CA PHE A 68 28.09 -2.22 8.12
C PHE A 68 27.10 -1.21 8.67
N THR A 69 26.69 -1.36 9.92
CA THR A 69 25.78 -0.41 10.57
C THR A 69 26.42 0.18 11.82
N LEU A 70 26.05 1.42 12.15
CA LEU A 70 26.49 2.07 13.39
C LEU A 70 26.02 1.32 14.64
N SER A 71 24.83 0.75 14.59
CA SER A 71 24.19 0.14 15.76
C SER A 71 24.64 -1.30 16.00
N GLU A 72 25.02 -2.05 14.95
CA GLU A 72 25.30 -3.49 15.04
C GLU A 72 26.70 -3.89 14.55
N GLY A 73 27.43 -2.95 13.91
CA GLY A 73 28.72 -3.25 13.29
C GLY A 73 28.58 -3.99 11.97
N ASP A 74 29.46 -4.97 11.73
CA ASP A 74 29.37 -5.83 10.54
C ASP A 74 28.18 -6.78 10.60
N ILE A 75 27.41 -6.82 9.52
CA ILE A 75 26.14 -7.53 9.47
C ILE A 75 26.32 -8.93 8.90
N SER A 76 26.17 -9.93 9.75
CA SER A 76 26.11 -11.34 9.36
C SER A 76 24.65 -11.80 9.08
N GLN A 77 24.52 -12.95 8.44
CA GLN A 77 23.21 -13.60 8.24
C GLN A 77 22.49 -13.89 9.56
N LEU A 78 23.24 -14.18 10.63
CA LEU A 78 22.68 -14.38 11.97
C LEU A 78 22.04 -13.10 12.51
N HIS A 79 22.69 -11.94 12.36
CA HIS A 79 22.14 -10.65 12.74
C HIS A 79 20.82 -10.36 12.02
N ILE A 80 20.76 -10.63 10.72
CA ILE A 80 19.54 -10.43 9.91
C ILE A 80 18.40 -11.33 10.39
N GLY A 81 18.69 -12.62 10.60
CA GLY A 81 17.68 -13.58 11.06
C GLY A 81 17.17 -13.26 12.45
N LEU A 82 18.06 -13.02 13.41
CA LEU A 82 17.71 -12.74 14.80
C LEU A 82 16.95 -11.41 14.93
N LYS A 83 17.48 -10.33 14.37
CA LYS A 83 16.87 -9.00 14.45
C LYS A 83 15.55 -8.95 13.71
N GLY A 84 15.44 -9.59 12.55
CA GLY A 84 14.17 -9.69 11.82
C GLY A 84 13.09 -10.39 12.65
N THR A 85 13.43 -11.49 13.30
CA THR A 85 12.52 -12.23 14.18
C THR A 85 12.13 -11.40 15.40
N MET A 86 13.10 -10.75 16.05
CA MET A 86 12.84 -9.86 17.22
C MET A 86 11.93 -8.68 16.82
N ASN A 87 12.17 -8.04 15.69
CA ASN A 87 11.33 -6.96 15.20
C ASN A 87 9.89 -7.43 14.90
N ALA A 88 9.74 -8.60 14.29
CA ALA A 88 8.42 -9.18 14.03
C ALA A 88 7.67 -9.49 15.35
N MET A 89 8.37 -10.04 16.35
CA MET A 89 7.80 -10.28 17.69
C MET A 89 7.42 -8.97 18.37
N PHE A 90 8.29 -7.95 18.36
CA PHE A 90 8.01 -6.65 18.94
C PHE A 90 6.78 -5.97 18.30
N LEU A 91 6.66 -6.01 16.98
CA LEU A 91 5.49 -5.46 16.26
C LEU A 91 4.21 -6.22 16.62
N LYS A 92 4.29 -7.54 16.77
CA LYS A 92 3.16 -8.37 17.21
C LYS A 92 2.75 -8.01 18.64
N ASP A 93 3.69 -7.93 19.57
CA ASP A 93 3.41 -7.55 20.96
C ASP A 93 2.80 -6.14 21.07
N LEU A 94 3.32 -5.19 20.31
CA LEU A 94 2.77 -3.83 20.25
C LEU A 94 1.33 -3.84 19.70
N ALA A 95 1.08 -4.61 18.64
CA ALA A 95 -0.26 -4.77 18.08
C ALA A 95 -1.23 -5.40 19.09
N ASP A 96 -0.79 -6.43 19.83
CA ASP A 96 -1.58 -7.11 20.83
C ASP A 96 -1.86 -6.23 22.07
N LYS A 97 -0.87 -5.45 22.53
CA LYS A 97 -1.05 -4.44 23.58
C LYS A 97 -2.03 -3.35 23.17
N THR A 98 -1.87 -2.82 21.95
CA THR A 98 -2.79 -1.81 21.39
C THR A 98 -4.21 -2.36 21.28
N ARG A 99 -4.36 -3.60 20.80
CA ARG A 99 -5.66 -4.26 20.65
C ARG A 99 -6.34 -4.47 22.00
N ARG A 100 -5.59 -4.91 23.04
CA ARG A 100 -6.10 -5.05 24.41
C ARG A 100 -6.56 -3.71 24.98
N GLY A 101 -5.79 -2.66 24.80
CA GLY A 101 -6.16 -1.30 25.24
C GLY A 101 -7.42 -0.79 24.54
N LEU A 102 -7.56 -1.00 23.23
CA LEU A 102 -8.77 -0.64 22.48
C LEU A 102 -9.98 -1.47 22.90
N ARG A 103 -9.78 -2.76 23.18
CA ARG A 103 -10.83 -3.66 23.70
C ARG A 103 -11.38 -3.15 25.02
N GLY A 104 -10.52 -2.88 26.02
CA GLY A 104 -10.95 -2.38 27.31
C GLY A 104 -11.68 -1.03 27.21
N ARG A 105 -11.30 -0.16 26.25
CA ARG A 105 -12.05 1.08 26.02
C ARG A 105 -13.47 0.81 25.52
N VAL A 106 -13.63 -0.11 24.57
CA VAL A 106 -14.95 -0.45 24.00
C VAL A 106 -15.83 -1.15 25.02
N GLU A 107 -15.28 -2.04 25.86
CA GLU A 107 -15.98 -2.71 26.96
C GLU A 107 -16.48 -1.69 28.02
N ASN A 108 -15.85 -0.52 28.10
CA ASN A 108 -16.29 0.61 28.94
C ASN A 108 -17.14 1.65 28.15
N GLY A 109 -17.74 1.31 27.03
CA GLY A 109 -18.58 2.19 26.22
C GLY A 109 -17.84 3.32 25.50
N ARG A 110 -16.50 3.33 25.55
CA ARG A 110 -15.67 4.38 24.93
C ARG A 110 -15.32 4.02 23.49
N SER A 111 -14.99 5.02 22.69
CA SER A 111 -14.57 4.85 21.29
C SER A 111 -13.32 3.97 21.16
N GLY A 112 -13.39 2.92 20.36
CA GLY A 112 -12.23 2.14 19.90
C GLY A 112 -11.41 2.81 18.80
N GLY A 113 -11.66 4.10 18.50
CA GLY A 113 -10.99 4.89 17.47
C GLY A 113 -11.90 5.20 16.30
N GLY A 114 -11.45 6.17 15.47
CA GLY A 114 -12.17 6.65 14.29
C GLY A 114 -13.27 7.67 14.58
N LYS A 115 -13.46 8.57 13.60
CA LYS A 115 -14.57 9.53 13.60
C LYS A 115 -15.85 8.85 13.13
N CYS A 116 -16.97 9.18 13.75
CA CYS A 116 -18.30 8.74 13.33
C CYS A 116 -19.14 10.01 13.12
N TYR A 117 -19.75 10.17 11.96
CA TYR A 117 -20.62 11.30 11.66
C TYR A 117 -21.83 11.27 12.57
N GLY A 118 -22.23 12.40 13.10
CA GLY A 118 -23.26 12.50 14.13
C GLY A 118 -22.72 12.54 15.55
N TYR A 119 -21.40 12.41 15.76
CA TYR A 119 -20.79 12.40 17.08
C TYR A 119 -19.46 13.15 17.12
N ASP A 120 -19.25 13.87 18.19
CA ASP A 120 -17.96 14.45 18.56
C ASP A 120 -17.25 13.57 19.58
N VAL A 121 -15.93 13.44 19.45
CA VAL A 121 -15.10 12.71 20.42
C VAL A 121 -14.58 13.69 21.46
N VAL A 122 -14.89 13.45 22.74
CA VAL A 122 -14.46 14.27 23.85
C VAL A 122 -12.96 14.13 24.09
N SER A 123 -12.28 15.26 24.28
CA SER A 123 -10.86 15.35 24.65
C SER A 123 -10.73 15.63 26.14
N GLY A 124 -9.59 15.30 26.76
CA GLY A 124 -9.34 15.51 28.20
C GLY A 124 -9.53 14.25 29.04
N ASP A 125 -9.99 14.36 30.26
CA ASP A 125 -10.12 13.25 31.23
C ASP A 125 -11.14 12.21 30.78
N ASP A 126 -12.20 12.62 30.08
CA ASP A 126 -13.19 11.73 29.44
C ASP A 126 -12.78 11.27 28.04
N ARG A 127 -11.50 11.21 27.76
CA ARG A 127 -10.94 10.88 26.45
C ARG A 127 -11.55 9.60 25.86
N GLY A 128 -12.21 9.79 24.71
CA GLY A 128 -12.78 8.70 23.93
C GLY A 128 -14.28 8.48 24.19
N GLN A 129 -14.93 9.22 25.07
CA GLN A 129 -16.39 9.32 25.08
C GLN A 129 -16.87 10.03 23.81
N ARG A 130 -18.06 9.66 23.35
CA ARG A 130 -18.74 10.34 22.25
C ARG A 130 -19.93 11.10 22.79
N LYS A 131 -20.07 12.33 22.30
CA LYS A 131 -21.28 13.15 22.50
C LYS A 131 -22.00 13.31 21.16
N ILE A 132 -23.32 13.31 21.18
CA ILE A 132 -24.13 13.55 19.98
C ILE A 132 -23.88 14.98 19.53
N ASN A 133 -23.48 15.12 18.25
CA ASN A 133 -23.44 16.39 17.56
C ASN A 133 -24.82 16.63 16.96
N VAL A 134 -25.59 17.56 17.53
CA VAL A 134 -27.00 17.77 17.17
C VAL A 134 -27.18 18.11 15.69
N ALA A 135 -26.29 18.96 15.15
CA ALA A 135 -26.36 19.35 13.72
C ALA A 135 -26.14 18.15 12.79
N GLU A 136 -25.12 17.34 13.07
CA GLU A 136 -24.86 16.14 12.27
C GLU A 136 -25.90 15.02 12.51
N ALA A 137 -26.41 14.88 13.74
CA ALA A 137 -27.43 13.92 14.09
C ALA A 137 -28.75 14.17 13.33
N THR A 138 -29.16 15.43 13.18
CA THR A 138 -30.32 15.81 12.36
C THR A 138 -30.15 15.38 10.91
N ILE A 139 -28.95 15.51 10.35
CA ILE A 139 -28.65 15.03 8.99
C ILE A 139 -28.72 13.50 8.91
N VAL A 140 -28.23 12.79 9.94
CA VAL A 140 -28.34 11.32 10.00
C VAL A 140 -29.81 10.90 10.03
N GLN A 141 -30.65 11.54 10.85
CA GLN A 141 -32.10 11.28 10.89
C GLN A 141 -32.75 11.51 9.54
N GLN A 142 -32.48 12.65 8.89
CA GLN A 142 -32.98 12.95 7.54
C GLN A 142 -32.57 11.88 6.52
N ILE A 143 -31.33 11.37 6.57
CA ILE A 143 -30.88 10.30 5.66
C ILE A 143 -31.69 9.01 5.87
N PHE A 144 -31.96 8.63 7.12
CA PHE A 144 -32.75 7.45 7.45
C PHE A 144 -34.21 7.59 7.02
N GLU A 145 -34.84 8.73 7.28
CA GLU A 145 -36.21 9.05 6.86
C GLU A 145 -36.35 9.05 5.34
N ASP A 146 -35.50 9.77 4.65
CA ASP A 146 -35.44 9.83 3.19
C ASP A 146 -35.28 8.45 2.56
N TYR A 147 -34.41 7.62 3.17
CA TYR A 147 -34.24 6.26 2.70
C TYR A 147 -35.45 5.40 3.01
N ALA A 148 -36.06 5.48 4.16
CA ALA A 148 -37.28 4.77 4.51
C ALA A 148 -38.45 5.16 3.60
N ALA A 149 -38.57 6.46 3.25
CA ALA A 149 -39.57 7.02 2.31
C ALA A 149 -39.37 6.61 0.83
N GLY A 150 -38.30 5.85 0.51
CA GLY A 150 -38.13 5.32 -0.85
C GLY A 150 -37.03 5.96 -1.67
N LYS A 151 -36.39 7.06 -1.24
CA LYS A 151 -35.27 7.69 -1.98
C LYS A 151 -34.08 6.74 -2.09
N SER A 152 -33.37 6.82 -3.21
CA SER A 152 -32.13 6.05 -3.39
C SER A 152 -30.94 6.71 -2.66
N PRO A 153 -29.94 5.95 -2.20
CA PRO A 153 -28.73 6.53 -1.58
C PRO A 153 -28.02 7.55 -2.47
N ARG A 154 -28.13 7.41 -3.78
CA ARG A 154 -27.58 8.36 -4.76
C ARG A 154 -28.38 9.67 -4.77
N SER A 155 -29.69 9.59 -4.76
CA SER A 155 -30.56 10.77 -4.73
C SER A 155 -30.36 11.55 -3.43
N ILE A 156 -30.27 10.85 -2.29
CA ILE A 156 -29.98 11.46 -0.99
C ILE A 156 -28.62 12.16 -1.00
N ALA A 157 -27.57 11.50 -1.51
CA ALA A 157 -26.24 12.10 -1.60
C ALA A 157 -26.23 13.39 -2.46
N LYS A 158 -26.96 13.40 -3.59
CA LYS A 158 -27.09 14.59 -4.44
C LYS A 158 -27.79 15.73 -3.71
N SER A 159 -28.93 15.45 -3.09
CA SER A 159 -29.70 16.46 -2.35
C SER A 159 -28.89 17.10 -1.22
N LEU A 160 -28.10 16.30 -0.48
CA LEU A 160 -27.21 16.82 0.57
C LEU A 160 -26.09 17.71 0.00
N ASN A 161 -25.52 17.31 -1.17
CA ASN A 161 -24.49 18.08 -1.84
C ASN A 161 -25.04 19.39 -2.43
N GLU A 162 -26.25 19.39 -2.99
CA GLU A 162 -26.95 20.58 -3.48
C GLU A 162 -27.25 21.59 -2.36
N LYS A 163 -27.52 21.08 -1.16
CA LYS A 163 -27.68 21.90 0.06
C LYS A 163 -26.34 22.36 0.66
N GLY A 164 -25.21 22.01 0.07
CA GLY A 164 -23.86 22.35 0.57
C GLY A 164 -23.46 21.66 1.87
N ILE A 165 -24.17 20.62 2.30
CA ILE A 165 -23.91 19.89 3.54
C ILE A 165 -22.66 19.03 3.36
N LYS A 166 -21.64 19.22 4.21
CA LYS A 166 -20.39 18.45 4.17
C LYS A 166 -20.59 17.04 4.72
N GLY A 167 -19.98 16.06 4.08
CA GLY A 167 -19.98 14.67 4.53
C GLY A 167 -18.91 14.39 5.60
N PRO A 168 -18.80 13.13 6.08
CA PRO A 168 -17.93 12.73 7.19
C PRO A 168 -16.43 13.08 7.02
N THR A 169 -15.97 13.24 5.79
CA THR A 169 -14.56 13.57 5.48
C THR A 169 -14.36 15.06 5.17
N GLY A 170 -15.36 15.90 5.41
CA GLY A 170 -15.36 17.32 5.02
C GLY A 170 -15.58 17.55 3.51
N LYS A 171 -15.69 16.47 2.72
CA LYS A 171 -15.97 16.50 1.28
C LYS A 171 -17.45 16.22 1.02
N GLY A 172 -17.88 16.34 -0.23
CA GLY A 172 -19.24 16.01 -0.61
C GLY A 172 -19.65 14.55 -0.36
N TRP A 173 -20.93 14.33 -0.15
CA TRP A 173 -21.55 13.01 0.05
C TRP A 173 -21.41 12.13 -1.19
N GLY A 174 -21.17 10.85 -0.96
CA GLY A 174 -21.20 9.84 -2.00
C GLY A 174 -22.24 8.76 -1.69
N GLN A 175 -22.77 8.13 -2.73
CA GLN A 175 -23.69 6.99 -2.57
C GLN A 175 -23.12 5.91 -1.63
N SER A 176 -21.82 5.62 -1.74
CA SER A 176 -21.13 4.60 -0.92
C SER A 176 -21.01 5.01 0.55
N THR A 177 -20.92 6.31 0.85
CA THR A 177 -20.89 6.83 2.22
C THR A 177 -22.23 6.56 2.93
N ILE A 178 -23.33 6.71 2.22
CA ILE A 178 -24.68 6.47 2.75
C ILE A 178 -24.97 4.97 2.81
N ASN A 179 -24.89 4.28 1.68
CA ASN A 179 -25.28 2.87 1.57
C ASN A 179 -24.30 1.89 2.23
N GLY A 180 -22.99 2.19 2.18
CA GLY A 180 -21.94 1.36 2.73
C GLY A 180 -21.99 -0.12 2.34
N ASN A 181 -21.52 -0.97 3.25
CA ASN A 181 -21.60 -2.43 3.13
C ASN A 181 -22.22 -3.02 4.41
N ARG A 182 -23.31 -3.77 4.25
CA ARG A 182 -24.11 -4.31 5.37
C ARG A 182 -23.32 -5.32 6.21
N GLN A 183 -22.65 -6.27 5.57
CA GLN A 183 -21.88 -7.30 6.28
C GLN A 183 -20.73 -6.69 7.09
N ARG A 184 -20.15 -5.62 6.59
CA ARG A 184 -19.05 -4.91 7.27
C ARG A 184 -19.55 -3.85 8.27
N GLY A 185 -20.86 -3.57 8.31
CA GLY A 185 -21.41 -2.52 9.18
C GLY A 185 -20.91 -1.11 8.83
N THR A 186 -20.52 -0.88 7.56
CA THR A 186 -20.00 0.42 7.12
C THR A 186 -21.06 1.23 6.36
N GLY A 187 -20.90 2.55 6.35
CA GLY A 187 -21.86 3.49 5.80
C GLY A 187 -22.92 3.91 6.82
N ILE A 188 -23.54 5.07 6.57
CA ILE A 188 -24.53 5.64 7.50
C ILE A 188 -25.66 4.67 7.81
N LEU A 189 -26.27 4.05 6.80
CA LEU A 189 -27.43 3.15 6.97
C LEU A 189 -27.11 1.81 7.68
N ASN A 190 -25.85 1.51 8.00
CA ASN A 190 -25.48 0.22 8.61
C ASN A 190 -24.68 0.36 9.90
N ASN A 191 -24.44 1.56 10.37
CA ASN A 191 -23.70 1.77 11.60
C ASN A 191 -24.63 1.64 12.80
N GLU A 192 -24.45 0.58 13.56
CA GLU A 192 -25.28 0.24 14.71
C GLU A 192 -25.14 1.21 15.87
N LEU A 193 -24.11 2.05 15.88
CA LEU A 193 -23.96 3.08 16.90
C LEU A 193 -25.17 4.06 16.90
N TYR A 194 -25.80 4.28 15.75
CA TYR A 194 -26.98 5.14 15.67
C TYR A 194 -28.19 4.63 16.43
N ILE A 195 -28.23 3.34 16.77
CA ILE A 195 -29.22 2.74 17.67
C ILE A 195 -28.64 2.48 19.06
N GLY A 196 -27.57 3.15 19.45
CA GLY A 196 -26.94 2.96 20.75
C GLY A 196 -26.19 1.64 20.92
N ARG A 197 -25.70 1.02 19.84
CA ARG A 197 -24.98 -0.24 19.86
C ARG A 197 -23.58 -0.11 19.29
N LEU A 198 -22.58 -0.09 20.16
CA LEU A 198 -21.18 0.00 19.79
C LEU A 198 -20.64 -1.38 19.40
N VAL A 199 -20.27 -1.58 18.15
CA VAL A 199 -19.72 -2.85 17.65
C VAL A 199 -18.28 -2.65 17.23
N TRP A 200 -17.36 -3.37 17.85
CA TRP A 200 -15.93 -3.33 17.57
C TRP A 200 -15.41 -4.71 17.17
N ASN A 201 -14.20 -4.72 16.53
CA ASN A 201 -13.53 -5.92 16.02
C ASN A 201 -14.31 -6.68 14.94
N ARG A 202 -15.21 -6.01 14.22
CA ARG A 202 -15.93 -6.60 13.08
C ARG A 202 -15.00 -6.94 11.92
N LEU A 203 -13.96 -6.14 11.70
CA LEU A 203 -13.02 -6.28 10.60
C LEU A 203 -11.59 -6.42 11.12
N ARG A 204 -10.83 -7.32 10.50
CA ARG A 204 -9.38 -7.37 10.62
C ARG A 204 -8.74 -6.87 9.32
N TYR A 205 -7.61 -6.23 9.46
CA TYR A 205 -6.85 -5.70 8.33
C TYR A 205 -5.54 -6.47 8.20
N MET A 206 -5.25 -6.90 6.98
CA MET A 206 -4.02 -7.62 6.63
C MET A 206 -3.37 -6.93 5.45
N LYS A 207 -2.04 -6.93 5.39
CA LYS A 207 -1.29 -6.51 4.21
C LYS A 207 -1.33 -7.67 3.21
N ASP A 208 -1.73 -7.40 1.99
CA ASP A 208 -1.66 -8.36 0.90
C ASP A 208 -0.19 -8.51 0.48
N PRO A 209 0.39 -9.73 0.51
CA PRO A 209 1.80 -9.92 0.21
C PRO A 209 2.18 -9.56 -1.23
N GLU A 210 1.27 -9.77 -2.19
CA GLU A 210 1.56 -9.49 -3.61
C GLU A 210 1.47 -7.99 -3.94
N SER A 211 0.40 -7.34 -3.51
CA SER A 211 0.15 -5.93 -3.87
C SER A 211 0.64 -4.93 -2.83
N GLY A 212 1.07 -5.38 -1.65
CA GLY A 212 1.43 -4.55 -0.50
C GLY A 212 0.26 -3.74 0.09
N LYS A 213 -0.96 -3.89 -0.45
CA LYS A 213 -2.13 -3.12 -0.06
C LYS A 213 -2.81 -3.69 1.18
N ARG A 214 -3.36 -2.79 1.99
CA ARG A 214 -4.13 -3.19 3.17
C ARG A 214 -5.52 -3.71 2.75
N VAL A 215 -5.78 -5.00 3.00
CA VAL A 215 -7.06 -5.67 2.72
C VAL A 215 -7.81 -5.93 4.02
N SER A 216 -9.11 -5.65 4.02
CA SER A 216 -9.97 -5.93 5.18
C SER A 216 -10.72 -7.25 5.01
N LYS A 217 -10.68 -8.09 6.02
CA LYS A 217 -11.47 -9.34 6.11
C LYS A 217 -12.45 -9.25 7.29
N LEU A 218 -13.63 -9.85 7.11
CA LEU A 218 -14.64 -9.94 8.17
C LEU A 218 -14.19 -10.96 9.21
N ASN A 219 -14.29 -10.61 10.50
CA ASN A 219 -14.09 -11.55 11.58
C ASN A 219 -15.38 -12.34 11.84
N PRO A 220 -15.29 -13.57 12.35
CA PRO A 220 -16.45 -14.29 12.88
C PRO A 220 -17.20 -13.47 13.95
N GLU A 221 -18.52 -13.59 14.00
CA GLU A 221 -19.35 -12.80 14.91
C GLU A 221 -19.01 -13.03 16.38
N CYS A 222 -18.58 -14.24 16.75
CA CYS A 222 -18.11 -14.56 18.10
C CYS A 222 -16.88 -13.75 18.56
N GLN A 223 -16.16 -13.12 17.65
CA GLN A 223 -15.04 -12.25 17.96
C GLN A 223 -15.42 -10.76 18.01
N TRP A 224 -16.67 -10.44 17.70
CA TRP A 224 -17.12 -9.05 17.78
C TRP A 224 -17.34 -8.69 19.26
N ILE A 225 -17.00 -7.47 19.59
CA ILE A 225 -17.27 -6.91 20.91
C ILE A 225 -18.38 -5.91 20.74
N ILE A 226 -19.48 -6.18 21.43
CA ILE A 226 -20.70 -5.40 21.38
C ILE A 226 -20.94 -4.83 22.76
N HIS A 227 -21.17 -3.52 22.84
CA HIS A 227 -21.51 -2.80 24.04
C HIS A 227 -22.67 -1.86 23.78
N ASP A 228 -23.69 -1.90 24.62
CA ASP A 228 -24.85 -1.03 24.48
C ASP A 228 -24.58 0.32 25.13
N VAL A 229 -24.84 1.39 24.39
CA VAL A 229 -24.63 2.80 24.76
C VAL A 229 -25.88 3.62 24.41
N PRO A 230 -26.99 3.39 25.13
CA PRO A 230 -28.29 4.00 24.79
C PRO A 230 -28.26 5.52 24.79
N GLU A 231 -27.40 6.13 25.59
CA GLU A 231 -27.19 7.59 25.61
C GLU A 231 -26.63 8.18 24.31
N GLN A 232 -26.11 7.33 23.44
CA GLN A 232 -25.59 7.71 22.11
C GLN A 232 -26.58 7.38 20.97
N GLN A 233 -27.82 6.99 21.29
CA GLN A 233 -28.82 6.69 20.28
C GLN A 233 -29.31 7.96 19.56
N ILE A 234 -29.27 7.93 18.20
CA ILE A 234 -29.75 9.01 17.31
C ILE A 234 -31.02 8.57 16.60
N ILE A 235 -31.14 7.28 16.25
CA ILE A 235 -32.22 6.71 15.43
C ILE A 235 -33.04 5.78 16.31
N ASP A 236 -34.35 5.91 16.25
CA ASP A 236 -35.26 5.00 16.95
C ASP A 236 -35.33 3.61 16.30
N ASP A 237 -35.70 2.62 17.05
CA ASP A 237 -35.74 1.22 16.59
C ASP A 237 -36.78 1.00 15.47
N LYS A 238 -37.85 1.79 15.44
CA LYS A 238 -38.88 1.71 14.39
C LYS A 238 -38.33 2.14 13.04
N LEU A 239 -37.68 3.29 13.00
CA LEU A 239 -37.07 3.80 11.78
C LEU A 239 -35.91 2.92 11.31
N TRP A 240 -35.07 2.44 12.23
CA TRP A 240 -34.03 1.47 11.92
C TRP A 240 -34.60 0.20 11.28
N SER A 241 -35.62 -0.40 11.89
CA SER A 241 -36.27 -1.61 11.40
C SER A 241 -36.91 -1.42 10.02
N ALA A 242 -37.54 -0.26 9.78
CA ALA A 242 -38.09 0.10 8.46
C ALA A 242 -36.98 0.14 7.39
N VAL A 243 -35.85 0.78 7.70
CA VAL A 243 -34.68 0.84 6.81
C VAL A 243 -34.14 -0.57 6.53
N LYS A 244 -33.97 -1.42 7.54
CA LYS A 244 -33.47 -2.79 7.38
C LYS A 244 -34.43 -3.67 6.59
N SER A 245 -35.74 -3.55 6.80
CA SER A 245 -36.77 -4.24 6.02
C SER A 245 -36.67 -3.87 4.54
N ARG A 246 -36.60 -2.57 4.22
CA ARG A 246 -36.41 -2.10 2.85
C ARG A 246 -35.11 -2.65 2.24
N GLN A 247 -34.00 -2.60 2.98
CA GLN A 247 -32.75 -3.16 2.53
C GLN A 247 -32.86 -4.65 2.20
N SER A 248 -33.61 -5.42 2.99
CA SER A 248 -33.80 -6.86 2.79
C SER A 248 -34.66 -7.17 1.57
N LYS A 249 -35.75 -6.41 1.35
CA LYS A 249 -36.59 -6.51 0.16
C LYS A 249 -35.78 -6.29 -1.12
N LEU A 250 -34.95 -5.24 -1.16
CA LEU A 250 -34.08 -4.94 -2.30
C LEU A 250 -33.03 -6.04 -2.56
N ASN A 251 -32.59 -6.73 -1.53
CA ASN A 251 -31.62 -7.84 -1.67
C ASN A 251 -32.25 -9.11 -2.25
N LYS A 252 -33.52 -9.38 -1.92
CA LYS A 252 -34.27 -10.53 -2.48
C LYS A 252 -34.61 -10.32 -3.95
N GLN A 253 -34.86 -9.10 -4.38
CA GLN A 253 -35.19 -8.74 -5.76
C GLN A 253 -33.98 -8.68 -6.70
N GLY A 254 -32.80 -8.47 -6.19
CA GLY A 254 -31.55 -8.37 -6.98
C GLY A 254 -30.59 -9.46 -6.62
N ASN A 255 -30.22 -10.30 -7.58
CA ASN A 255 -29.02 -11.14 -7.48
C ASN A 255 -27.90 -10.39 -6.78
N SER A 256 -27.23 -11.01 -5.82
CA SER A 256 -26.25 -10.40 -4.91
C SER A 256 -25.28 -9.48 -5.66
N PHE A 257 -25.66 -8.21 -5.75
CA PHE A 257 -24.90 -7.13 -6.41
C PHE A 257 -23.45 -7.04 -5.91
N TRP A 258 -23.23 -7.50 -4.69
CA TRP A 258 -21.93 -7.52 -4.02
C TRP A 258 -21.03 -8.69 -4.44
N LYS A 259 -21.58 -9.75 -5.01
CA LYS A 259 -20.82 -10.91 -5.51
C LYS A 259 -20.40 -10.77 -6.97
N LYS A 260 -20.98 -9.82 -7.72
CA LYS A 260 -20.57 -9.59 -9.10
C LYS A 260 -19.22 -8.87 -9.13
N GLN A 261 -18.19 -9.56 -9.50
CA GLN A 261 -16.92 -8.94 -9.91
C GLN A 261 -17.21 -8.02 -11.10
N ARG A 262 -16.94 -6.73 -10.94
CA ARG A 262 -17.07 -5.81 -12.06
C ARG A 262 -16.01 -6.13 -13.10
N PRO A 263 -16.37 -6.26 -14.37
CA PRO A 263 -15.39 -6.51 -15.42
C PRO A 263 -14.38 -5.36 -15.43
N ARG A 264 -13.10 -5.72 -15.57
CA ARG A 264 -12.04 -4.76 -15.82
C ARG A 264 -11.87 -4.63 -17.32
N TYR A 265 -11.99 -3.41 -17.81
CA TYR A 265 -11.73 -3.06 -19.21
C TYR A 265 -10.34 -2.46 -19.35
N LEU A 266 -9.84 -2.38 -20.58
CA LEU A 266 -8.48 -1.93 -20.91
C LEU A 266 -8.10 -0.61 -20.21
N LEU A 267 -8.99 0.39 -20.25
CA LEU A 267 -8.74 1.71 -19.69
C LEU A 267 -9.31 1.90 -18.27
N SER A 268 -9.68 0.82 -17.57
CA SER A 268 -10.21 0.90 -16.21
C SER A 268 -9.18 1.54 -15.26
N SER A 269 -9.60 2.55 -14.52
CA SER A 269 -8.79 3.36 -13.57
C SER A 269 -7.75 4.30 -14.22
N LEU A 270 -7.56 4.27 -15.52
CA LEU A 270 -6.63 5.16 -16.23
C LEU A 270 -7.29 6.47 -16.64
N THR A 271 -8.61 6.44 -16.91
CA THR A 271 -9.35 7.60 -17.40
C THR A 271 -9.85 8.49 -16.27
N LYS A 272 -9.72 9.81 -16.46
CA LYS A 272 -10.17 10.84 -15.54
C LYS A 272 -11.04 11.87 -16.25
N CYS A 273 -11.94 12.49 -15.50
CA CYS A 273 -12.74 13.60 -15.99
C CYS A 273 -11.88 14.86 -16.12
N GLY A 274 -11.81 15.46 -17.31
CA GLY A 274 -11.04 16.67 -17.56
C GLY A 274 -11.53 17.88 -16.76
N GLN A 275 -12.81 17.92 -16.38
CA GLN A 275 -13.38 19.05 -15.63
C GLN A 275 -13.12 18.97 -14.11
N CYS A 276 -13.29 17.78 -13.49
CA CYS A 276 -13.20 17.64 -12.03
C CYS A 276 -12.05 16.75 -11.54
N GLY A 277 -11.26 16.15 -12.43
CA GLY A 277 -10.20 15.18 -12.09
C GLY A 277 -10.71 13.86 -11.52
N GLY A 278 -12.02 13.70 -11.30
CA GLY A 278 -12.61 12.47 -10.80
C GLY A 278 -12.52 11.32 -11.81
N GLY A 279 -12.68 10.08 -11.32
CA GLY A 279 -12.62 8.91 -12.20
C GLY A 279 -13.69 8.95 -13.30
N PHE A 280 -13.31 8.58 -14.48
CA PHE A 280 -14.21 8.38 -15.61
C PHE A 280 -14.47 6.87 -15.71
N SER A 281 -15.68 6.43 -15.53
CA SER A 281 -16.03 5.01 -15.33
C SER A 281 -17.31 4.62 -16.04
N MET A 282 -17.57 3.33 -16.17
CA MET A 282 -18.82 2.82 -16.76
C MET A 282 -20.03 3.34 -15.99
N ILE A 283 -20.86 4.10 -16.66
CA ILE A 283 -22.12 4.66 -16.13
C ILE A 283 -23.35 3.95 -16.66
N SER A 284 -23.24 3.28 -17.78
CA SER A 284 -24.20 2.33 -18.34
C SER A 284 -23.48 1.06 -18.79
N GLN A 285 -24.15 0.19 -19.53
CA GLN A 285 -23.60 -1.08 -19.99
C GLN A 285 -22.39 -0.90 -20.91
N ASP A 286 -22.41 0.12 -21.76
CA ASP A 286 -21.47 0.36 -22.85
C ASP A 286 -20.78 1.74 -22.82
N ARG A 287 -21.20 2.63 -21.91
CA ARG A 287 -20.75 4.03 -21.92
C ARG A 287 -20.00 4.41 -20.67
N LEU A 288 -18.91 5.13 -20.88
CA LEU A 288 -18.10 5.77 -19.85
C LEU A 288 -18.60 7.21 -19.59
N GLY A 289 -18.45 7.68 -18.38
CA GLY A 289 -18.79 9.04 -17.97
C GLY A 289 -18.23 9.40 -16.61
N CYS A 290 -18.38 10.67 -16.23
CA CYS A 290 -17.88 11.16 -14.95
C CYS A 290 -18.58 10.49 -13.77
N SER A 291 -17.81 9.74 -12.96
CA SER A 291 -18.34 9.07 -11.76
C SER A 291 -18.74 10.07 -10.66
N THR A 292 -18.08 11.23 -10.59
CA THR A 292 -18.40 12.31 -9.66
C THR A 292 -19.75 12.94 -10.01
N ALA A 293 -19.97 13.27 -11.28
CA ALA A 293 -21.28 13.76 -11.76
C ALA A 293 -22.40 12.76 -11.46
N ARG A 294 -22.16 11.47 -11.72
CA ARG A 294 -23.17 10.42 -11.53
C ARG A 294 -23.48 10.17 -10.05
N ASN A 295 -22.47 10.01 -9.20
CA ASN A 295 -22.64 9.50 -7.83
C ASN A 295 -22.76 10.58 -6.76
N LYS A 296 -22.21 11.76 -7.01
CA LYS A 296 -22.20 12.89 -6.06
C LYS A 296 -23.01 14.08 -6.55
N GLY A 297 -23.16 14.26 -7.87
CA GLY A 297 -23.81 15.42 -8.46
C GLY A 297 -22.96 16.71 -8.41
N THR A 298 -21.68 16.64 -8.00
CA THR A 298 -20.80 17.80 -7.80
C THR A 298 -19.90 18.10 -9.00
N CYS A 299 -20.23 17.58 -10.18
CA CYS A 299 -19.54 17.89 -11.43
C CYS A 299 -20.59 18.06 -12.53
N ASP A 300 -20.41 19.06 -13.38
CA ASP A 300 -21.35 19.40 -14.44
C ASP A 300 -21.10 18.62 -15.74
N ASN A 301 -20.00 17.89 -15.81
CA ASN A 301 -19.72 17.06 -16.97
C ASN A 301 -20.70 15.89 -17.07
N ARG A 302 -21.70 16.04 -17.96
CA ARG A 302 -22.72 15.02 -18.27
C ARG A 302 -22.39 14.23 -19.55
N LEU A 303 -21.29 14.57 -20.22
CA LEU A 303 -20.89 13.90 -21.45
C LEU A 303 -20.53 12.43 -21.19
N THR A 304 -20.89 11.61 -22.14
CA THR A 304 -20.61 10.17 -22.11
C THR A 304 -20.01 9.73 -23.43
N ILE A 305 -19.11 8.77 -23.37
CA ILE A 305 -18.46 8.20 -24.55
C ILE A 305 -18.68 6.68 -24.59
N PRO A 306 -18.99 6.06 -25.75
CA PRO A 306 -18.96 4.62 -25.87
C PRO A 306 -17.57 4.09 -25.53
N ARG A 307 -17.53 2.98 -24.76
CA ARG A 307 -16.26 2.37 -24.32
C ARG A 307 -15.38 1.99 -25.51
N GLU A 308 -15.95 1.31 -26.49
CA GLU A 308 -15.25 0.80 -27.66
C GLU A 308 -14.60 1.94 -28.47
N LYS A 309 -15.33 3.05 -28.66
CA LYS A 309 -14.80 4.22 -29.35
C LYS A 309 -13.59 4.79 -28.59
N LEU A 310 -13.68 4.96 -27.28
CA LEU A 310 -12.56 5.46 -26.48
C LEU A 310 -11.34 4.52 -26.54
N GLU A 311 -11.57 3.21 -26.46
CA GLU A 311 -10.49 2.21 -26.56
C GLU A 311 -9.85 2.25 -27.93
N GLN A 312 -10.64 2.35 -29.01
CA GLN A 312 -10.14 2.47 -30.40
C GLN A 312 -9.34 3.75 -30.62
N ASP A 313 -9.85 4.90 -30.14
CA ASP A 313 -9.18 6.20 -30.30
C ASP A 313 -7.83 6.21 -29.59
N VAL A 314 -7.77 5.69 -28.34
CA VAL A 314 -6.53 5.62 -27.55
C VAL A 314 -5.55 4.63 -28.17
N LEU A 315 -6.00 3.43 -28.56
CA LEU A 315 -5.12 2.44 -29.20
C LEU A 315 -4.65 2.90 -30.56
N GLY A 316 -5.51 3.57 -31.34
CA GLY A 316 -5.13 4.16 -32.63
C GLY A 316 -4.06 5.23 -32.48
N ALA A 317 -4.20 6.14 -31.53
CA ALA A 317 -3.20 7.15 -31.21
C ALA A 317 -1.87 6.52 -30.76
N LEU A 318 -1.92 5.54 -29.86
CA LEU A 318 -0.73 4.80 -29.42
C LEU A 318 -0.04 4.08 -30.57
N LYS A 319 -0.82 3.40 -31.42
CA LYS A 319 -0.30 2.71 -32.60
C LYS A 319 0.37 3.70 -33.55
N GLY A 320 -0.25 4.85 -33.83
CA GLY A 320 0.33 5.89 -34.68
C GLY A 320 1.64 6.46 -34.16
N HIS A 321 1.73 6.66 -32.83
CA HIS A 321 2.95 7.19 -32.22
C HIS A 321 4.05 6.15 -32.02
N LEU A 322 3.71 4.95 -31.53
CA LEU A 322 4.70 3.91 -31.24
C LEU A 322 5.23 3.20 -32.49
N LEU A 323 4.44 3.14 -33.57
CA LEU A 323 4.83 2.50 -34.82
C LEU A 323 5.25 3.52 -35.93
N ASP A 324 5.46 4.79 -35.55
CA ASP A 324 6.08 5.74 -36.48
C ASP A 324 7.48 5.22 -36.86
N PRO A 325 7.74 4.99 -38.17
CA PRO A 325 9.03 4.43 -38.63
C PRO A 325 10.24 5.22 -38.13
N LYS A 326 10.12 6.54 -38.02
CA LYS A 326 11.21 7.42 -37.54
C LYS A 326 11.50 7.23 -36.08
N LEU A 327 10.43 7.15 -35.23
CA LEU A 327 10.58 6.91 -33.81
C LEU A 327 11.07 5.49 -33.52
N CYS A 328 10.59 4.49 -34.28
CA CYS A 328 11.11 3.13 -34.20
C CYS A 328 12.60 3.06 -34.56
N ALA A 329 13.06 3.75 -35.62
CA ALA A 329 14.46 3.78 -35.98
C ALA A 329 15.32 4.41 -34.89
N ILE A 330 14.91 5.56 -34.33
CA ILE A 330 15.60 6.23 -33.22
C ILE A 330 15.66 5.30 -31.98
N PHE A 331 14.55 4.65 -31.64
CA PHE A 331 14.50 3.70 -30.51
C PHE A 331 15.47 2.51 -30.74
N CYS A 332 15.46 1.90 -31.90
CA CYS A 332 16.34 0.79 -32.25
C CYS A 332 17.83 1.21 -32.19
N ASP A 333 18.16 2.39 -32.66
CA ASP A 333 19.52 2.92 -32.59
C ASP A 333 19.98 3.18 -31.18
N GLU A 334 19.17 3.85 -30.37
CA GLU A 334 19.49 4.13 -28.96
C GLU A 334 19.52 2.84 -28.10
N PHE A 335 18.58 1.93 -28.33
CA PHE A 335 18.60 0.62 -27.68
C PHE A 335 19.86 -0.17 -28.02
N THR A 336 20.25 -0.19 -29.30
CA THR A 336 21.46 -0.88 -29.77
C THR A 336 22.73 -0.26 -29.19
N LYS A 337 22.83 1.07 -29.15
CA LYS A 337 23.93 1.78 -28.48
C LYS A 337 24.03 1.45 -27.01
N HIS A 338 22.89 1.47 -26.31
CA HIS A 338 22.82 1.16 -24.88
C HIS A 338 23.22 -0.31 -24.61
N MET A 339 22.69 -1.25 -25.34
CA MET A 339 23.03 -2.67 -25.22
C MET A 339 24.50 -2.95 -25.53
N ASN A 340 25.06 -2.28 -26.54
CA ASN A 340 26.47 -2.41 -26.88
C ASN A 340 27.39 -1.79 -25.82
N LYS A 341 26.95 -0.71 -25.14
CA LYS A 341 27.65 -0.15 -23.98
C LYS A 341 27.65 -1.13 -22.83
N LEU A 342 26.49 -1.65 -22.44
CA LEU A 342 26.38 -2.65 -21.36
C LEU A 342 27.22 -3.89 -21.62
N ARG A 343 27.23 -4.40 -22.88
CA ARG A 343 28.09 -5.54 -23.24
C ARG A 343 29.58 -5.23 -23.11
N ARG A 344 30.03 -4.04 -23.56
CA ARG A 344 31.42 -3.62 -23.42
C ARG A 344 31.84 -3.50 -21.96
N ASP A 345 30.99 -2.87 -21.14
CA ASP A 345 31.26 -2.71 -19.70
C ASP A 345 31.35 -4.09 -19.00
N HIS A 346 30.47 -5.02 -19.35
CA HIS A 346 30.49 -6.39 -18.82
C HIS A 346 31.74 -7.19 -19.28
N VAL A 347 32.17 -7.05 -20.53
CA VAL A 347 33.37 -7.71 -21.04
C VAL A 347 34.62 -7.13 -20.37
N ALA A 348 34.71 -5.81 -20.23
CA ALA A 348 35.82 -5.16 -19.55
C ALA A 348 35.96 -5.61 -18.08
N ALA A 349 34.86 -5.68 -17.35
CA ALA A 349 34.82 -6.20 -15.98
C ALA A 349 35.27 -7.66 -15.92
N THR A 350 34.78 -8.50 -16.84
CA THR A 350 35.15 -9.94 -16.89
C THR A 350 36.62 -10.13 -17.22
N GLU A 351 37.21 -9.30 -18.08
CA GLU A 351 38.64 -9.37 -18.39
C GLU A 351 39.50 -8.90 -17.20
N HIS A 352 39.06 -7.90 -16.45
CA HIS A 352 39.73 -7.47 -15.23
C HIS A 352 39.83 -8.63 -14.23
N PHE A 353 38.71 -9.24 -13.92
CA PHE A 353 38.68 -10.41 -12.99
C PHE A 353 39.48 -11.60 -13.51
N ARG A 354 39.52 -11.85 -14.80
CA ARG A 354 40.39 -12.90 -15.36
C ARG A 354 41.88 -12.62 -15.18
N ARG A 355 42.27 -11.35 -15.30
CA ARG A 355 43.68 -10.92 -15.04
C ARG A 355 44.05 -11.11 -13.57
N GLU A 356 43.19 -10.66 -12.65
CA GLU A 356 43.40 -10.84 -11.21
C GLU A 356 43.46 -12.33 -10.83
N LEU A 357 42.53 -13.14 -11.32
CA LEU A 357 42.57 -14.60 -11.10
C LEU A 357 43.85 -15.22 -11.62
N LYS A 358 44.33 -14.81 -12.79
CA LYS A 358 45.59 -15.30 -13.36
C LYS A 358 46.79 -14.88 -12.51
N GLN A 359 46.78 -13.67 -11.99
CA GLN A 359 47.80 -13.15 -11.11
C GLN A 359 47.82 -13.88 -9.75
N GLY A 360 46.65 -14.06 -9.12
CA GLY A 360 46.49 -14.82 -7.90
C GLY A 360 46.96 -16.28 -8.03
N LYS A 361 46.58 -16.95 -9.13
CA LYS A 361 47.07 -18.31 -9.43
C LYS A 361 48.59 -18.38 -9.60
N ARG A 362 49.23 -17.39 -10.23
CA ARG A 362 50.67 -17.29 -10.34
C ARG A 362 51.34 -17.10 -9.00
N GLN A 363 50.80 -16.21 -8.17
CA GLN A 363 51.34 -15.98 -6.81
C GLN A 363 51.19 -17.25 -5.95
N MET A 364 50.06 -17.94 -6.03
CA MET A 364 49.86 -19.20 -5.34
C MET A 364 50.84 -20.30 -5.77
N ALA A 365 51.07 -20.44 -7.09
CA ALA A 365 52.07 -21.37 -7.59
C ALA A 365 53.49 -21.07 -7.08
N GLN A 366 53.91 -19.78 -7.12
CA GLN A 366 55.19 -19.35 -6.59
C GLN A 366 55.36 -19.62 -5.07
N MET A 367 54.29 -19.50 -4.29
CA MET A 367 54.29 -19.83 -2.88
C MET A 367 54.41 -21.33 -2.63
N VAL A 368 53.74 -22.15 -3.45
CA VAL A 368 53.85 -23.62 -3.40
C VAL A 368 55.28 -24.05 -3.73
N ASP A 369 55.88 -23.49 -4.77
CA ASP A 369 57.26 -23.76 -5.18
C ASP A 369 58.26 -23.34 -4.06
N ALA A 370 58.06 -22.16 -3.45
CA ALA A 370 58.90 -21.71 -2.31
C ALA A 370 58.80 -22.62 -1.09
N ILE A 371 57.61 -23.20 -0.82
CA ILE A 371 57.46 -24.20 0.26
C ILE A 371 58.22 -25.48 -0.09
N ALA A 372 58.20 -25.93 -1.34
CA ALA A 372 58.93 -27.10 -1.82
C ALA A 372 60.46 -26.89 -1.72
N ASP A 373 60.93 -25.66 -1.88
CA ASP A 373 62.34 -25.27 -1.77
C ASP A 373 62.79 -25.00 -0.31
N GLY A 374 61.92 -25.29 0.70
CA GLY A 374 62.30 -25.25 2.12
C GLY A 374 62.02 -23.93 2.85
N ALA A 375 61.23 -23.02 2.28
CA ALA A 375 60.86 -21.79 2.97
C ALA A 375 59.93 -22.04 4.17
N PRO A 376 59.96 -21.22 5.25
CA PRO A 376 59.12 -21.42 6.43
C PRO A 376 57.63 -21.27 6.10
N VAL A 377 56.83 -22.28 6.47
CA VAL A 377 55.44 -22.45 6.09
C VAL A 377 54.52 -21.43 6.74
N ALA A 378 54.79 -20.96 7.96
CA ALA A 378 53.89 -20.10 8.71
C ALA A 378 53.55 -18.75 8.02
N PRO A 379 54.53 -17.91 7.60
CA PRO A 379 54.20 -16.65 6.92
C PRO A 379 53.63 -16.83 5.52
N ILE A 380 53.85 -17.97 4.87
CA ILE A 380 53.30 -18.27 3.54
C ILE A 380 51.85 -18.68 3.66
N LYS A 381 51.47 -19.40 4.72
CA LYS A 381 50.08 -19.84 4.98
C LYS A 381 49.14 -18.62 5.19
N ASP A 382 49.61 -17.64 5.95
CA ASP A 382 48.83 -16.40 6.18
C ASP A 382 48.58 -15.65 4.85
N LYS A 383 49.60 -15.55 4.02
CA LYS A 383 49.54 -14.88 2.73
C LYS A 383 48.71 -15.67 1.67
N MET A 384 48.68 -16.98 1.77
CA MET A 384 47.80 -17.83 0.95
C MET A 384 46.33 -17.66 1.33
N GLN A 385 46.01 -17.38 2.60
CA GLN A 385 44.62 -17.07 3.03
C GLN A 385 44.15 -15.68 2.62
N GLU A 386 45.06 -14.72 2.37
CA GLU A 386 44.70 -13.41 1.83
C GLU A 386 44.41 -13.42 0.32
N ILE A 387 44.93 -14.39 -0.41
CA ILE A 387 44.81 -14.49 -1.89
C ILE A 387 43.70 -15.44 -2.32
N GLY A 388 43.24 -16.35 -1.46
CA GLY A 388 42.19 -17.35 -1.70
C GLY A 388 40.86 -16.91 -1.20
#